data_3b431ed668c57aea9a5f65c6c89776a2
#
_entry.id   3b431ed668c57aea9a5f65c6c89776a2
#
_cell.length_a   1.000
_cell.length_b   1.000
_cell.length_c   1.000
_cell.angle_alpha   90.00
_cell.angle_beta   90.00
_cell.angle_gamma   90.00
#
_symmetry.space_group_name_H-M   'P 1'
#
loop_
_entity.id
_entity.type
_entity.pdbx_description
1 polymer ?
#
loop_
_entity_poly.entity_id
_entity_poly.type
_entity_poly.pdbx_seq_one_letter_code
_entity_poly.pdbx_strand_id
1 'polypeptide(L)'
;KILIMDEPTSALSEQEIEVLFRIVADLKQRGVGIIYITHKLDELPRIADDITVLRDGQFVATRPFAGLERQDMIRLMVGREWSGADVRTPATPGDEILRVTDLSLPHPRRPGDFLVKEVSFTLRRGEILGLFGLMGAGRTELLETIFGRHAATATGSVHLAGRAVACSSPQAAIRAGLALAPEDRKSEGLILPMAVGHNITLAGLDHCTRYGLLHPGTEADIVAGFINRLRIKTPSGDQLVRHLSGGNQQKAVLAKWLLTKPHVLLL
;
A
#
# COMPACT_ATOMS: atom_id res chain seq x y z
N LYS A 1 -12.44 -18.39 -30.39
CA LYS A 1 -12.60 -18.35 -28.92
C LYS A 1 -11.92 -17.09 -28.42
N ILE A 2 -12.44 -16.49 -27.34
CA ILE A 2 -11.88 -15.31 -26.70
C ILE A 2 -11.57 -15.66 -25.24
N LEU A 3 -10.39 -15.25 -24.76
CA LEU A 3 -9.97 -15.36 -23.37
C LEU A 3 -9.79 -13.95 -22.80
N ILE A 4 -10.33 -13.71 -21.62
CA ILE A 4 -10.18 -12.44 -20.89
C ILE A 4 -9.39 -12.74 -19.62
N MET A 5 -8.30 -12.01 -19.42
CA MET A 5 -7.44 -12.10 -18.23
C MET A 5 -7.37 -10.70 -17.57
N ASP A 6 -7.75 -10.64 -16.31
CA ASP A 6 -7.72 -9.40 -15.51
C ASP A 6 -6.61 -9.49 -14.47
N GLU A 7 -5.55 -8.71 -14.66
CA GLU A 7 -4.34 -8.66 -13.84
C GLU A 7 -3.77 -10.05 -13.45
N PRO A 8 -3.57 -10.98 -14.40
CA PRO A 8 -3.29 -12.37 -14.07
C PRO A 8 -1.93 -12.58 -13.38
N THR A 9 -1.04 -11.59 -13.41
CA THR A 9 0.29 -11.65 -12.80
C THR A 9 0.38 -11.02 -11.42
N SER A 10 -0.71 -10.48 -10.88
CA SER A 10 -0.69 -9.71 -9.63
C SER A 10 -0.20 -10.51 -8.41
N ALA A 11 -0.40 -11.84 -8.43
CA ALA A 11 -0.04 -12.74 -7.34
C ALA A 11 0.98 -13.82 -7.75
N LEU A 12 1.62 -13.69 -8.92
CA LEU A 12 2.56 -14.65 -9.45
C LEU A 12 4.01 -14.23 -9.22
N SER A 13 4.88 -15.23 -8.96
CA SER A 13 6.32 -15.07 -8.99
C SER A 13 6.83 -14.87 -10.43
N GLU A 14 8.06 -14.37 -10.59
CA GLU A 14 8.65 -14.18 -11.92
C GLU A 14 8.70 -15.50 -12.73
N GLN A 15 8.99 -16.62 -12.09
CA GLN A 15 9.00 -17.92 -12.74
C GLN A 15 7.61 -18.34 -13.25
N GLU A 16 6.57 -18.09 -12.47
CA GLU A 16 5.19 -18.37 -12.86
C GLU A 16 4.70 -17.44 -13.97
N ILE A 17 5.14 -16.18 -13.97
CA ILE A 17 4.88 -15.23 -15.07
C ILE A 17 5.48 -15.74 -16.39
N GLU A 18 6.69 -16.30 -16.36
CA GLU A 18 7.31 -16.92 -17.53
C GLU A 18 6.48 -18.08 -18.08
N VAL A 19 5.91 -18.90 -17.18
CA VAL A 19 5.01 -20.00 -17.58
C VAL A 19 3.74 -19.46 -18.20
N LEU A 20 3.12 -18.45 -17.57
CA LEU A 20 1.91 -17.81 -18.08
C LEU A 20 2.11 -17.24 -19.48
N PHE A 21 3.21 -16.53 -19.72
CA PHE A 21 3.48 -15.92 -21.04
C PHE A 21 3.71 -16.97 -22.13
N ARG A 22 4.29 -18.10 -21.80
CA ARG A 22 4.37 -19.24 -22.74
C ARG A 22 2.99 -19.79 -23.10
N ILE A 23 2.11 -19.93 -22.11
CA ILE A 23 0.72 -20.37 -22.34
C ILE A 23 -0.03 -19.34 -23.21
N VAL A 24 0.12 -18.04 -22.93
CA VAL A 24 -0.47 -16.97 -23.73
C VAL A 24 -0.01 -17.04 -25.19
N ALA A 25 1.28 -17.24 -25.42
CA ALA A 25 1.84 -17.37 -26.76
C ALA A 25 1.31 -18.61 -27.51
N ASP A 26 1.20 -19.77 -26.85
CA ASP A 26 0.63 -21.00 -27.43
C ASP A 26 -0.87 -20.79 -27.80
N LEU A 27 -1.66 -20.19 -26.91
CA LEU A 27 -3.06 -19.88 -27.18
C LEU A 27 -3.22 -18.92 -28.37
N LYS A 28 -2.36 -17.90 -28.46
CA LYS A 28 -2.33 -16.97 -29.58
C LYS A 28 -2.03 -17.70 -30.90
N GLN A 29 -1.05 -18.62 -30.94
CA GLN A 29 -0.74 -19.43 -32.11
C GLN A 29 -1.90 -20.34 -32.54
N ARG A 30 -2.73 -20.79 -31.59
CA ARG A 30 -3.96 -21.56 -31.86
C ARG A 30 -5.15 -20.69 -32.29
N GLY A 31 -4.97 -19.41 -32.53
CA GLY A 31 -6.01 -18.46 -32.98
C GLY A 31 -7.01 -18.06 -31.91
N VAL A 32 -6.65 -18.15 -30.63
CA VAL A 32 -7.46 -17.60 -29.53
C VAL A 32 -7.22 -16.09 -29.44
N GLY A 33 -8.29 -15.29 -29.53
CA GLY A 33 -8.22 -13.84 -29.22
C GLY A 33 -8.07 -13.65 -27.71
N ILE A 34 -7.14 -12.81 -27.28
CA ILE A 34 -6.85 -12.59 -25.87
C ILE A 34 -7.04 -11.11 -25.52
N ILE A 35 -7.84 -10.84 -24.50
CA ILE A 35 -7.94 -9.51 -23.87
C ILE A 35 -7.19 -9.62 -22.55
N TYR A 36 -6.08 -8.88 -22.46
CA TYR A 36 -5.19 -8.92 -21.31
C TYR A 36 -5.22 -7.54 -20.61
N ILE A 37 -5.72 -7.51 -19.36
CA ILE A 37 -5.80 -6.28 -18.58
C ILE A 37 -4.62 -6.26 -17.61
N THR A 38 -3.83 -5.20 -17.63
CA THR A 38 -2.69 -5.00 -16.73
C THR A 38 -2.40 -3.51 -16.53
N HIS A 39 -1.82 -3.18 -15.40
CA HIS A 39 -1.20 -1.88 -15.15
C HIS A 39 0.35 -1.95 -15.18
N LYS A 40 0.90 -3.14 -15.37
CA LYS A 40 2.35 -3.39 -15.45
C LYS A 40 2.84 -3.20 -16.88
N LEU A 41 3.42 -2.03 -17.15
CA LEU A 41 3.91 -1.69 -18.50
C LEU A 41 5.02 -2.62 -19.00
N ASP A 42 5.75 -3.26 -18.11
CA ASP A 42 6.87 -4.16 -18.44
C ASP A 42 6.40 -5.52 -19.03
N GLU A 43 5.12 -5.84 -18.89
CA GLU A 43 4.52 -7.05 -19.47
C GLU A 43 4.18 -6.88 -20.97
N LEU A 44 3.77 -5.67 -21.35
CA LEU A 44 3.23 -5.37 -22.68
C LEU A 44 4.19 -5.69 -23.83
N PRO A 45 5.51 -5.43 -23.74
CA PRO A 45 6.46 -5.77 -24.81
C PRO A 45 6.48 -7.26 -25.18
N ARG A 46 6.02 -8.10 -24.28
CA ARG A 46 6.10 -9.55 -24.42
C ARG A 46 4.84 -10.20 -24.99
N ILE A 47 3.70 -9.53 -24.86
CA ILE A 47 2.39 -10.14 -25.14
C ILE A 47 1.49 -9.32 -26.05
N ALA A 48 1.61 -7.98 -26.05
CA ALA A 48 0.67 -7.11 -26.70
C ALA A 48 0.95 -6.91 -28.19
N ASP A 49 -0.11 -6.98 -29.03
CA ASP A 49 -0.09 -6.52 -30.41
C ASP A 49 -0.61 -5.08 -30.49
N ASP A 50 -1.74 -4.83 -29.83
CA ASP A 50 -2.37 -3.52 -29.71
C ASP A 50 -2.62 -3.21 -28.24
N ILE A 51 -2.57 -1.94 -27.88
CA ILE A 51 -2.97 -1.48 -26.56
C ILE A 51 -4.16 -0.52 -26.65
N THR A 52 -5.11 -0.71 -25.73
CA THR A 52 -6.21 0.22 -25.53
C THR A 52 -6.07 0.82 -24.14
N VAL A 53 -5.97 2.14 -24.05
CA VAL A 53 -5.85 2.85 -22.78
C VAL A 53 -7.21 3.36 -22.34
N LEU A 54 -7.56 3.03 -21.10
CA LEU A 54 -8.73 3.54 -20.39
C LEU A 54 -8.27 4.41 -19.22
N ARG A 55 -8.98 5.51 -18.97
CA ARG A 55 -8.72 6.40 -17.84
C ARG A 55 -10.04 6.93 -17.26
N ASP A 56 -10.23 6.78 -15.96
CA ASP A 56 -11.46 7.19 -15.26
C ASP A 56 -12.75 6.61 -15.90
N GLY A 57 -12.66 5.37 -16.42
CA GLY A 57 -13.75 4.68 -17.11
C GLY A 57 -14.01 5.14 -18.54
N GLN A 58 -13.19 6.03 -19.09
CA GLN A 58 -13.32 6.54 -20.45
C GLN A 58 -12.23 6.00 -21.36
N PHE A 59 -12.60 5.77 -22.62
CA PHE A 59 -11.66 5.44 -23.68
C PHE A 59 -10.74 6.63 -23.97
N VAL A 60 -9.42 6.39 -24.03
CA VAL A 60 -8.43 7.40 -24.37
C VAL A 60 -7.89 7.19 -25.78
N ALA A 61 -7.35 6.01 -26.05
CA ALA A 61 -6.78 5.68 -27.35
C ALA A 61 -6.60 4.17 -27.51
N THR A 62 -6.61 3.71 -28.78
CA THR A 62 -6.04 2.41 -29.18
C THR A 62 -4.86 2.66 -30.10
N ARG A 63 -3.76 1.96 -29.89
CA ARG A 63 -2.52 2.06 -30.68
C ARG A 63 -1.89 0.69 -30.86
N PRO A 64 -1.28 0.40 -32.02
CA PRO A 64 -0.36 -0.73 -32.15
C PRO A 64 0.76 -0.58 -31.12
N PHE A 65 1.14 -1.70 -30.51
CA PHE A 65 2.24 -1.69 -29.54
C PHE A 65 3.60 -1.42 -30.24
N ALA A 66 3.77 -1.88 -31.46
CA ALA A 66 4.98 -1.67 -32.24
C ALA A 66 5.27 -0.17 -32.44
N GLY A 67 6.41 0.28 -31.96
CA GLY A 67 6.84 1.68 -32.05
C GLY A 67 6.30 2.61 -30.96
N LEU A 68 5.60 2.09 -29.96
CA LEU A 68 5.10 2.89 -28.83
C LEU A 68 6.12 2.92 -27.69
N GLU A 69 6.58 4.10 -27.33
CA GLU A 69 7.52 4.26 -26.23
C GLU A 69 6.81 4.20 -24.87
N ARG A 70 7.57 3.76 -23.86
CA ARG A 70 7.07 3.68 -22.46
C ARG A 70 6.52 5.02 -21.96
N GLN A 71 7.16 6.13 -22.35
CA GLN A 71 6.74 7.47 -21.94
C GLN A 71 5.39 7.84 -22.53
N ASP A 72 5.11 7.45 -23.79
CA ASP A 72 3.82 7.69 -24.43
C ASP A 72 2.70 6.91 -23.76
N MET A 73 2.95 5.67 -23.38
CA MET A 73 1.99 4.86 -22.61
C MET A 73 1.64 5.54 -21.28
N ILE A 74 2.65 5.98 -20.53
CA ILE A 74 2.46 6.70 -19.27
C ILE A 74 1.67 7.99 -19.50
N ARG A 75 1.98 8.75 -20.55
CA ARG A 75 1.27 9.99 -20.91
C ARG A 75 -0.21 9.73 -21.20
N LEU A 76 -0.52 8.69 -21.96
CA LEU A 76 -1.91 8.29 -22.23
C LEU A 76 -2.66 7.89 -20.95
N MET A 77 -2.03 7.13 -20.07
CA MET A 77 -2.62 6.66 -18.80
C MET A 77 -2.84 7.79 -17.80
N VAL A 78 -1.85 8.68 -17.64
CA VAL A 78 -1.87 9.75 -16.63
C VAL A 78 -2.56 11.01 -17.13
N GLY A 79 -2.52 11.27 -18.45
CA GLY A 79 -3.17 12.42 -19.09
C GLY A 79 -2.47 13.77 -18.91
N ARG A 80 -1.29 13.77 -18.38
CA ARG A 80 -0.39 14.94 -18.28
C ARG A 80 1.03 14.49 -18.57
N GLU A 81 1.86 15.42 -19.02
CA GLU A 81 3.29 15.12 -19.12
C GLU A 81 3.81 14.77 -17.73
N TRP A 82 4.22 13.51 -17.58
CA TRP A 82 4.97 13.10 -16.41
C TRP A 82 6.41 13.52 -16.67
N SER A 83 6.74 14.75 -16.27
CA SER A 83 8.13 15.11 -16.10
C SER A 83 8.65 14.21 -14.97
N GLY A 84 9.44 13.21 -15.28
CA GLY A 84 10.04 12.29 -14.30
C GLY A 84 10.95 12.98 -13.27
N ALA A 85 10.88 14.27 -13.22
CA ALA A 85 11.53 15.19 -12.32
C ALA A 85 10.53 15.78 -11.31
N ASP A 86 9.71 14.97 -10.61
CA ASP A 86 9.51 15.29 -9.21
C ASP A 86 10.86 15.01 -8.55
N VAL A 87 11.76 15.97 -8.75
CA VAL A 87 13.09 16.00 -8.17
C VAL A 87 12.86 15.84 -6.67
N ARG A 88 13.17 14.66 -6.17
CA ARG A 88 13.31 14.42 -4.75
C ARG A 88 14.23 15.50 -4.24
N THR A 89 13.69 16.53 -3.61
CA THR A 89 14.54 17.52 -2.91
C THR A 89 15.31 16.69 -1.89
N PRO A 90 16.64 16.62 -1.95
CA PRO A 90 17.41 15.85 -0.99
C PRO A 90 17.12 16.46 0.39
N ALA A 91 16.23 15.85 1.15
CA ALA A 91 16.09 16.21 2.54
C ALA A 91 17.35 15.72 3.26
N THR A 92 18.04 16.60 3.95
CA THR A 92 19.12 16.17 4.84
C THR A 92 18.46 15.36 5.96
N PRO A 93 18.79 14.07 6.12
CA PRO A 93 18.21 13.26 7.19
C PRO A 93 18.53 13.89 8.53
N GLY A 94 17.52 14.06 9.36
CA GLY A 94 17.67 14.57 10.72
C GLY A 94 18.19 13.52 11.69
N ASP A 95 17.89 13.71 12.97
CA ASP A 95 18.24 12.77 14.04
C ASP A 95 17.54 11.41 13.83
N GLU A 96 18.10 10.36 14.42
CA GLU A 96 17.51 9.03 14.48
C GLU A 96 16.12 9.10 15.11
N ILE A 97 15.13 8.54 14.42
CA ILE A 97 13.75 8.49 14.90
C ILE A 97 13.32 7.07 15.27
N LEU A 98 13.79 6.06 14.55
CA LEU A 98 13.50 4.66 14.81
C LEU A 98 14.81 3.86 14.80
N ARG A 99 14.97 2.99 15.78
CA ARG A 99 16.00 1.97 15.83
C ARG A 99 15.38 0.62 16.10
N VAL A 100 15.67 -0.34 15.26
CA VAL A 100 15.33 -1.75 15.41
C VAL A 100 16.63 -2.51 15.62
N THR A 101 16.69 -3.38 16.64
CA THR A 101 17.88 -4.14 16.97
C THR A 101 17.54 -5.59 17.20
N ASP A 102 18.19 -6.48 16.43
CA ASP A 102 18.13 -7.94 16.52
C ASP A 102 16.70 -8.51 16.55
N LEU A 103 15.80 -7.86 15.79
CA LEU A 103 14.40 -8.23 15.76
C LEU A 103 14.25 -9.59 15.08
N SER A 104 13.65 -10.53 15.79
CA SER A 104 13.41 -11.88 15.28
C SER A 104 11.99 -12.33 15.58
N LEU A 105 11.38 -13.02 14.62
CA LEU A 105 10.06 -13.64 14.75
C LEU A 105 10.16 -15.10 14.34
N PRO A 106 10.03 -16.06 15.27
CA PRO A 106 10.02 -17.47 14.97
C PRO A 106 8.86 -17.87 14.06
N HIS A 107 9.07 -18.88 13.23
CA HIS A 107 8.02 -19.42 12.38
C HIS A 107 6.98 -20.19 13.22
N PRO A 108 5.68 -19.91 13.14
CA PRO A 108 4.67 -20.47 14.06
C PRO A 108 4.46 -21.98 13.94
N ARG A 109 4.82 -22.57 12.79
CA ARG A 109 4.56 -23.99 12.51
C ARG A 109 5.84 -24.82 12.28
N ARG A 110 7.03 -24.19 12.22
CA ARG A 110 8.31 -24.88 11.95
C ARG A 110 9.31 -24.48 13.03
N PRO A 111 9.45 -25.33 14.09
CA PRO A 111 10.42 -25.07 15.14
C PRO A 111 11.84 -24.93 14.59
N GLY A 112 12.56 -23.92 15.01
CA GLY A 112 13.90 -23.61 14.54
C GLY A 112 13.99 -22.70 13.32
N ASP A 113 12.88 -22.51 12.57
CA ASP A 113 12.79 -21.57 11.48
C ASP A 113 12.30 -20.19 11.95
N PHE A 114 12.58 -19.16 11.15
CA PHE A 114 12.17 -17.79 11.43
C PHE A 114 11.45 -17.18 10.24
N LEU A 115 10.43 -16.37 10.51
CA LEU A 115 9.82 -15.46 9.51
C LEU A 115 10.66 -14.19 9.37
N VAL A 116 11.23 -13.71 10.49
CA VAL A 116 12.18 -12.58 10.55
C VAL A 116 13.31 -13.03 11.44
N LYS A 117 14.58 -12.84 11.04
CA LYS A 117 15.75 -13.28 11.81
C LYS A 117 16.77 -12.17 11.94
N GLU A 118 17.05 -11.75 13.18
CA GLU A 118 18.15 -10.83 13.56
C GLU A 118 18.20 -9.55 12.72
N VAL A 119 17.04 -8.95 12.42
CA VAL A 119 16.96 -7.75 11.58
C VAL A 119 17.25 -6.52 12.43
N SER A 120 18.25 -5.73 12.00
CA SER A 120 18.64 -4.48 12.62
C SER A 120 18.73 -3.37 11.59
N PHE A 121 18.17 -2.20 11.88
CA PHE A 121 18.28 -1.00 11.06
C PHE A 121 17.92 0.26 11.85
N THR A 122 18.26 1.41 11.29
CA THR A 122 17.86 2.72 11.82
C THR A 122 17.13 3.52 10.76
N LEU A 123 16.25 4.43 11.19
CA LEU A 123 15.56 5.40 10.34
C LEU A 123 15.73 6.79 10.96
N ARG A 124 16.00 7.78 10.13
CA ARG A 124 16.14 9.18 10.54
C ARG A 124 14.90 10.00 10.21
N ARG A 125 14.73 11.13 10.86
CA ARG A 125 13.65 12.08 10.55
C ARG A 125 13.77 12.56 9.10
N GLY A 126 12.64 12.52 8.38
CA GLY A 126 12.59 12.92 6.97
C GLY A 126 13.20 11.91 6.00
N GLU A 127 13.64 10.75 6.48
CA GLU A 127 14.13 9.66 5.66
C GLU A 127 13.01 8.75 5.19
N ILE A 128 13.15 8.20 3.99
CA ILE A 128 12.33 7.08 3.48
C ILE A 128 13.27 5.89 3.34
N LEU A 129 13.09 4.89 4.19
CA LEU A 129 13.81 3.62 4.12
C LEU A 129 12.98 2.63 3.30
N GLY A 130 13.53 2.15 2.19
CA GLY A 130 12.93 1.10 1.37
C GLY A 130 13.32 -0.28 1.89
N LEU A 131 12.32 -1.13 2.17
CA LEU A 131 12.52 -2.55 2.47
C LEU A 131 12.19 -3.37 1.21
N PHE A 132 13.20 -4.03 0.67
CA PHE A 132 13.07 -4.81 -0.56
C PHE A 132 13.31 -6.30 -0.28
N GLY A 133 12.60 -7.18 -1.00
CA GLY A 133 12.75 -8.64 -0.89
C GLY A 133 11.71 -9.37 -1.73
N LEU A 134 11.95 -10.65 -2.00
CA LEU A 134 11.03 -11.52 -2.72
C LEU A 134 9.74 -11.77 -1.93
N MET A 135 8.71 -12.31 -2.59
CA MET A 135 7.50 -12.80 -1.92
C MET A 135 7.89 -13.81 -0.83
N GLY A 136 7.32 -13.68 0.35
CA GLY A 136 7.64 -14.54 1.49
C GLY A 136 8.95 -14.23 2.20
N ALA A 137 9.63 -13.11 1.88
CA ALA A 137 10.87 -12.70 2.54
C ALA A 137 10.67 -12.12 3.97
N GLY A 138 9.45 -12.13 4.50
CA GLY A 138 9.17 -11.65 5.86
C GLY A 138 9.01 -10.14 6.01
N ARG A 139 8.82 -9.38 4.91
CA ARG A 139 8.68 -7.91 4.95
C ARG A 139 7.46 -7.47 5.74
N THR A 140 6.31 -8.06 5.45
CA THR A 140 5.05 -7.77 6.15
C THR A 140 5.14 -8.14 7.61
N GLU A 141 5.67 -9.32 7.91
CA GLU A 141 5.87 -9.83 9.26
C GLU A 141 6.84 -8.96 10.08
N LEU A 142 7.87 -8.39 9.42
CA LEU A 142 8.77 -7.43 10.05
C LEU A 142 8.03 -6.16 10.49
N LEU A 143 7.25 -5.54 9.59
CA LEU A 143 6.48 -4.33 9.88
C LEU A 143 5.41 -4.60 10.97
N GLU A 144 4.72 -5.74 10.88
CA GLU A 144 3.75 -6.17 11.88
C GLU A 144 4.40 -6.40 13.26
N THR A 145 5.61 -6.96 13.28
CA THR A 145 6.36 -7.17 14.52
C THR A 145 6.74 -5.85 15.17
N ILE A 146 7.25 -4.89 14.39
CA ILE A 146 7.53 -3.52 14.86
C ILE A 146 6.26 -2.86 15.40
N PHE A 147 5.11 -3.11 14.75
CA PHE A 147 3.82 -2.57 15.16
C PHE A 147 3.19 -3.30 16.35
N GLY A 148 3.81 -4.39 16.86
CA GLY A 148 3.38 -5.10 18.06
C GLY A 148 2.30 -6.16 17.83
N ARG A 149 2.09 -6.65 16.60
CA ARG A 149 1.14 -7.75 16.32
C ARG A 149 1.65 -9.11 16.81
N HIS A 150 2.97 -9.27 16.93
CA HIS A 150 3.64 -10.54 17.29
C HIS A 150 4.38 -10.48 18.65
N ALA A 151 3.92 -9.63 19.55
CA ALA A 151 4.58 -9.33 20.82
C ALA A 151 4.89 -10.54 21.70
N ALA A 152 4.06 -11.59 21.64
CA ALA A 152 4.22 -12.78 22.48
C ALA A 152 5.41 -13.67 22.08
N THR A 153 5.87 -13.59 20.83
CA THR A 153 6.86 -14.52 20.26
C THR A 153 8.10 -13.83 19.70
N ALA A 154 7.98 -12.56 19.37
CA ALA A 154 9.08 -11.79 18.84
C ALA A 154 10.14 -11.49 19.92
N THR A 155 11.41 -11.44 19.48
CA THR A 155 12.55 -11.02 20.30
C THR A 155 13.27 -9.84 19.65
N GLY A 156 14.15 -9.17 20.38
CA GLY A 156 14.82 -7.96 19.92
C GLY A 156 14.23 -6.70 20.56
N SER A 157 14.61 -5.52 20.07
CA SER A 157 14.14 -4.26 20.62
C SER A 157 13.84 -3.22 19.56
N VAL A 158 12.85 -2.37 19.85
CA VAL A 158 12.47 -1.22 19.03
C VAL A 158 12.54 0.03 19.88
N HIS A 159 13.23 1.06 19.41
CA HIS A 159 13.32 2.38 20.04
C HIS A 159 12.74 3.42 19.09
N LEU A 160 11.89 4.30 19.60
CA LEU A 160 11.32 5.43 18.87
C LEU A 160 11.68 6.73 19.60
N ALA A 161 12.30 7.66 18.88
CA ALA A 161 12.80 8.92 19.43
C ALA A 161 13.67 8.72 20.70
N GLY A 162 14.54 7.72 20.68
CA GLY A 162 15.44 7.36 21.79
C GLY A 162 14.79 6.63 22.97
N ARG A 163 13.47 6.35 22.92
CA ARG A 163 12.74 5.64 23.97
C ARG A 163 12.42 4.21 23.52
N ALA A 164 12.64 3.25 24.41
CA ALA A 164 12.21 1.88 24.13
C ALA A 164 10.69 1.84 23.98
N VAL A 165 10.22 1.29 22.86
CA VAL A 165 8.81 1.03 22.64
C VAL A 165 8.55 -0.42 23.01
N ALA A 166 7.69 -0.60 24.01
CA ALA A 166 7.14 -1.91 24.26
C ALA A 166 6.18 -2.23 23.11
N CYS A 167 6.67 -2.95 22.08
CA CYS A 167 5.81 -3.44 20.97
C CYS A 167 4.88 -4.55 21.47
N SER A 168 4.23 -4.33 22.63
CA SER A 168 3.39 -5.31 23.32
C SER A 168 1.98 -5.42 22.72
N SER A 169 1.59 -4.45 21.90
CA SER A 169 0.33 -4.43 21.17
C SER A 169 0.31 -3.32 20.13
N PRO A 170 -0.55 -3.40 19.11
CA PRO A 170 -0.79 -2.30 18.17
C PRO A 170 -1.18 -0.98 18.85
N GLN A 171 -1.98 -1.05 19.93
CA GLN A 171 -2.37 0.14 20.68
C GLN A 171 -1.18 0.85 21.34
N ALA A 172 -0.23 0.06 21.88
CA ALA A 172 1.00 0.63 22.45
C ALA A 172 1.88 1.27 21.36
N ALA A 173 1.98 0.64 20.19
CA ALA A 173 2.70 1.19 19.04
C ALA A 173 2.08 2.51 18.55
N ILE A 174 0.75 2.58 18.42
CA ILE A 174 0.03 3.79 18.04
C ILE A 174 0.28 4.93 19.04
N ARG A 175 0.16 4.64 20.35
CA ARG A 175 0.44 5.64 21.39
C ARG A 175 1.88 6.14 21.38
N ALA A 176 2.82 5.27 20.99
CA ALA A 176 4.22 5.64 20.84
C ALA A 176 4.47 6.51 19.57
N GLY A 177 3.52 6.56 18.63
CA GLY A 177 3.63 7.33 17.40
C GLY A 177 4.03 6.50 16.17
N LEU A 178 3.78 5.19 16.19
CA LEU A 178 3.88 4.33 15.02
C LEU A 178 2.51 4.21 14.33
N ALA A 179 2.49 4.12 13.01
CA ALA A 179 1.32 3.77 12.24
C ALA A 179 1.67 2.72 11.19
N LEU A 180 0.75 1.80 10.90
CA LEU A 180 0.92 0.73 9.91
C LEU A 180 -0.24 0.73 8.94
N ALA A 181 0.02 1.04 7.67
CA ALA A 181 -0.92 0.82 6.59
C ALA A 181 -0.69 -0.58 6.00
N PRO A 182 -1.61 -1.51 6.18
CA PRO A 182 -1.42 -2.89 5.75
C PRO A 182 -1.45 -3.03 4.24
N GLU A 183 -0.85 -4.11 3.72
CA GLU A 183 -0.85 -4.48 2.31
C GLU A 183 -2.28 -4.77 1.83
N ASP A 184 -3.03 -5.62 2.54
CA ASP A 184 -4.44 -5.87 2.23
C ASP A 184 -5.35 -4.85 2.91
N ARG A 185 -5.68 -3.79 2.15
CA ARG A 185 -6.59 -2.74 2.62
C ARG A 185 -8.00 -3.24 2.91
N LYS A 186 -8.46 -4.32 2.23
CA LYS A 186 -9.85 -4.77 2.33
C LYS A 186 -10.11 -5.63 3.56
N SER A 187 -9.14 -6.48 3.92
CA SER A 187 -9.25 -7.37 5.09
C SER A 187 -8.72 -6.72 6.37
N GLU A 188 -7.69 -5.88 6.27
CA GLU A 188 -6.98 -5.33 7.43
C GLU A 188 -7.02 -3.81 7.54
N GLY A 189 -7.14 -3.13 6.39
CA GLY A 189 -7.05 -1.68 6.35
C GLY A 189 -8.35 -0.95 6.64
N LEU A 190 -9.49 -1.50 6.22
CA LEU A 190 -10.79 -0.83 6.21
C LEU A 190 -11.89 -1.75 6.75
N ILE A 191 -12.90 -1.13 7.33
CA ILE A 191 -14.17 -1.79 7.66
C ILE A 191 -15.14 -1.48 6.52
N LEU A 192 -15.22 -2.37 5.53
CA LEU A 192 -15.93 -2.14 4.26
C LEU A 192 -17.40 -1.74 4.39
N PRO A 193 -18.20 -2.25 5.37
CA PRO A 193 -19.57 -1.83 5.58
C PRO A 193 -19.71 -0.49 6.32
N MET A 194 -18.62 0.15 6.74
CA MET A 194 -18.66 1.46 7.41
C MET A 194 -18.48 2.60 6.42
N ALA A 195 -18.92 3.79 6.84
CA ALA A 195 -18.72 5.03 6.12
C ALA A 195 -17.23 5.40 5.95
N VAL A 196 -16.91 6.18 4.93
CA VAL A 196 -15.56 6.73 4.70
C VAL A 196 -15.10 7.53 5.92
N GLY A 197 -15.96 8.39 6.46
CA GLY A 197 -15.65 9.19 7.64
C GLY A 197 -15.28 8.35 8.85
N HIS A 198 -16.10 7.38 9.19
CA HIS A 198 -15.84 6.49 10.33
C HIS A 198 -14.55 5.65 10.13
N ASN A 199 -14.23 5.23 8.90
CA ASN A 199 -12.96 4.56 8.63
C ASN A 199 -11.77 5.49 8.84
N ILE A 200 -11.87 6.77 8.48
CA ILE A 200 -10.83 7.77 8.67
C ILE A 200 -10.58 8.04 10.15
N THR A 201 -11.64 8.15 10.95
CA THR A 201 -11.55 8.55 12.37
C THR A 201 -11.23 7.41 13.32
N LEU A 202 -11.40 6.15 12.88
CA LEU A 202 -11.35 4.95 13.73
C LEU A 202 -10.05 4.82 14.54
N ALA A 203 -8.89 5.10 13.96
CA ALA A 203 -7.60 4.97 14.65
C ALA A 203 -7.25 6.18 15.55
N GLY A 204 -7.97 7.28 15.41
CA GLY A 204 -7.75 8.54 16.12
C GLY A 204 -9.02 9.10 16.73
N LEU A 205 -9.90 8.25 17.28
CA LEU A 205 -11.17 8.67 17.89
C LEU A 205 -10.98 9.72 19.00
N ASP A 206 -9.85 9.68 19.71
CA ASP A 206 -9.52 10.67 20.74
C ASP A 206 -9.50 12.11 20.19
N HIS A 207 -9.17 12.28 18.91
CA HIS A 207 -9.21 13.60 18.25
C HIS A 207 -10.64 14.08 17.96
N CYS A 208 -11.62 13.17 17.97
CA CYS A 208 -13.03 13.44 17.73
C CYS A 208 -13.87 13.43 19.00
N THR A 209 -13.24 13.22 20.18
CA THR A 209 -13.95 13.14 21.46
C THR A 209 -13.77 14.39 22.30
N ARG A 210 -14.84 14.76 23.03
CA ARG A 210 -14.81 15.79 24.05
C ARG A 210 -15.52 15.25 25.29
N TYR A 211 -14.86 15.30 26.45
CA TYR A 211 -15.37 14.71 27.71
C TYR A 211 -15.79 13.23 27.59
N GLY A 212 -15.04 12.44 26.76
CA GLY A 212 -15.32 11.01 26.55
C GLY A 212 -16.47 10.70 25.60
N LEU A 213 -17.12 11.73 25.01
CA LEU A 213 -18.20 11.57 24.03
C LEU A 213 -17.71 12.00 22.63
N LEU A 214 -18.13 11.26 21.62
CA LEU A 214 -17.89 11.67 20.21
C LEU A 214 -18.62 12.99 19.94
N HIS A 215 -17.88 13.90 19.29
CA HIS A 215 -18.42 15.20 18.88
C HIS A 215 -18.60 15.21 17.36
N PRO A 216 -19.84 15.04 16.85
CA PRO A 216 -20.09 14.86 15.42
C PRO A 216 -19.57 16.00 14.54
N GLY A 217 -19.65 17.25 15.02
CA GLY A 217 -19.15 18.41 14.28
C GLY A 217 -17.64 18.35 14.08
N THR A 218 -16.87 18.04 15.13
CA THR A 218 -15.41 17.89 15.05
C THR A 218 -15.02 16.73 14.14
N GLU A 219 -15.74 15.62 14.23
CA GLU A 219 -15.54 14.47 13.33
C GLU A 219 -15.77 14.85 11.87
N ALA A 220 -16.89 15.54 11.58
CA ALA A 220 -17.21 15.99 10.22
C ALA A 220 -16.13 16.90 9.64
N ASP A 221 -15.63 17.86 10.43
CA ASP A 221 -14.57 18.78 10.01
C ASP A 221 -13.26 18.06 9.70
N ILE A 222 -12.86 17.10 10.55
CA ILE A 222 -11.67 16.27 10.34
C ILE A 222 -11.82 15.45 9.06
N VAL A 223 -12.95 14.80 8.87
CA VAL A 223 -13.24 13.97 7.70
C VAL A 223 -13.19 14.82 6.42
N ALA A 224 -13.87 15.97 6.40
CA ALA A 224 -13.85 16.89 5.27
C ALA A 224 -12.43 17.37 4.96
N GLY A 225 -11.63 17.68 5.98
CA GLY A 225 -10.23 18.06 5.85
C GLY A 225 -9.39 16.98 5.16
N PHE A 226 -9.52 15.72 5.55
CA PHE A 226 -8.79 14.61 4.92
C PHE A 226 -9.29 14.28 3.52
N ILE A 227 -10.60 14.31 3.27
CA ILE A 227 -11.18 14.12 1.93
C ILE A 227 -10.56 15.13 0.96
N ASN A 228 -10.52 16.40 1.34
CA ASN A 228 -9.96 17.47 0.52
C ASN A 228 -8.45 17.34 0.35
N ARG A 229 -7.71 17.17 1.45
CA ARG A 229 -6.24 17.08 1.44
C ARG A 229 -5.71 15.94 0.59
N LEU A 230 -6.32 14.75 0.69
CA LEU A 230 -5.92 13.56 -0.07
C LEU A 230 -6.69 13.43 -1.39
N ARG A 231 -7.60 14.37 -1.69
CA ARG A 231 -8.44 14.33 -2.89
C ARG A 231 -9.14 12.97 -3.03
N ILE A 232 -9.83 12.53 -1.98
CA ILE A 232 -10.62 11.29 -1.99
C ILE A 232 -11.86 11.55 -2.83
N LYS A 233 -12.02 10.81 -3.94
CA LYS A 233 -13.22 10.92 -4.78
C LYS A 233 -14.39 10.21 -4.09
N THR A 234 -15.18 10.94 -3.34
CA THR A 234 -16.39 10.51 -2.65
C THR A 234 -17.42 11.65 -2.66
N PRO A 235 -18.73 11.35 -2.76
CA PRO A 235 -19.77 12.39 -2.64
C PRO A 235 -19.87 12.98 -1.23
N SER A 236 -19.61 12.18 -0.18
CA SER A 236 -19.62 12.63 1.21
C SER A 236 -18.79 11.69 2.10
N GLY A 237 -18.59 12.06 3.36
CA GLY A 237 -18.03 11.19 4.39
C GLY A 237 -18.92 10.01 4.77
N ASP A 238 -20.24 10.09 4.49
CA ASP A 238 -21.22 9.05 4.83
C ASP A 238 -21.27 7.90 3.80
N GLN A 239 -20.66 8.10 2.62
CA GLN A 239 -20.53 7.06 1.61
C GLN A 239 -19.84 5.84 2.19
N LEU A 240 -20.40 4.64 1.94
CA LEU A 240 -19.77 3.39 2.36
C LEU A 240 -18.44 3.21 1.63
N VAL A 241 -17.36 2.90 2.38
CA VAL A 241 -16.00 2.81 1.83
C VAL A 241 -15.86 1.71 0.77
N ARG A 242 -16.69 0.66 0.83
CA ARG A 242 -16.73 -0.40 -0.18
C ARG A 242 -17.08 0.08 -1.60
N HIS A 243 -17.78 1.21 -1.72
CA HIS A 243 -18.17 1.78 -3.00
C HIS A 243 -17.10 2.68 -3.62
N LEU A 244 -16.01 2.91 -2.93
CA LEU A 244 -14.87 3.64 -3.47
C LEU A 244 -14.02 2.74 -4.39
N SER A 245 -13.39 3.37 -5.39
CA SER A 245 -12.33 2.71 -6.16
C SER A 245 -11.15 2.33 -5.26
N GLY A 246 -10.35 1.33 -5.70
CA GLY A 246 -9.19 0.85 -4.94
C GLY A 246 -8.23 1.98 -4.50
N GLY A 247 -7.91 2.91 -5.39
CA GLY A 247 -7.06 4.05 -5.06
C GLY A 247 -7.67 5.00 -4.02
N ASN A 248 -9.00 5.21 -4.02
CA ASN A 248 -9.66 6.02 -3.00
C ASN A 248 -9.79 5.29 -1.67
N GLN A 249 -9.93 3.97 -1.69
CA GLN A 249 -9.83 3.13 -0.48
C GLN A 249 -8.45 3.24 0.16
N GLN A 250 -7.37 3.19 -0.65
CA GLN A 250 -6.00 3.35 -0.14
C GLN A 250 -5.79 4.74 0.49
N LYS A 251 -6.35 5.79 -0.11
CA LYS A 251 -6.33 7.13 0.47
C LYS A 251 -7.08 7.21 1.80
N ALA A 252 -8.19 6.48 1.96
CA ALA A 252 -8.92 6.40 3.23
C ALA A 252 -8.09 5.69 4.31
N VAL A 253 -7.38 4.59 3.98
CA VAL A 253 -6.41 3.95 4.89
C VAL A 253 -5.32 4.93 5.30
N LEU A 254 -4.75 5.66 4.34
CA LEU A 254 -3.72 6.65 4.63
C LEU A 254 -4.25 7.78 5.53
N ALA A 255 -5.46 8.29 5.26
CA ALA A 255 -6.13 9.30 6.07
C ALA A 255 -6.27 8.84 7.53
N LYS A 256 -6.73 7.59 7.74
CA LYS A 256 -6.88 6.97 9.06
C LYS A 256 -5.60 7.05 9.89
N TRP A 257 -4.47 6.70 9.26
CA TRP A 257 -3.18 6.70 9.95
C TRP A 257 -2.57 8.09 10.10
N LEU A 258 -2.74 8.98 9.13
CA LEU A 258 -2.27 10.36 9.25
C LEU A 258 -3.00 11.15 10.34
N LEU A 259 -4.25 10.79 10.67
CA LEU A 259 -4.99 11.39 11.78
C LEU A 259 -4.29 11.18 13.12
N THR A 260 -3.64 10.04 13.33
CA THR A 260 -2.89 9.74 14.56
C THR A 260 -1.60 10.56 14.70
N LYS A 261 -1.23 11.36 13.68
CA LYS A 261 0.01 12.17 13.63
C LYS A 261 1.26 11.35 13.97
N PRO A 262 1.51 10.25 13.27
CA PRO A 262 2.59 9.35 13.61
C PRO A 262 3.96 9.99 13.41
N HIS A 263 4.94 9.57 14.21
CA HIS A 263 6.34 9.88 14.01
C HIS A 263 6.96 9.05 12.90
N VAL A 264 6.52 7.78 12.77
CA VAL A 264 6.94 6.82 11.75
C VAL A 264 5.71 6.16 11.15
N LEU A 265 5.64 6.15 9.83
CA LEU A 265 4.59 5.49 9.05
C LEU A 265 5.20 4.28 8.33
N LEU A 266 4.69 3.10 8.64
CA LEU A 266 5.02 1.83 8.01
C LEU A 266 4.02 1.60 6.86
N LEU A 267 4.53 1.33 5.62
CA LEU A 267 3.72 1.20 4.41
C LEU A 267 4.06 -0.10 3.68
#